data_6e9c794a4bd7a535fcfb4aef8a0e9c4d
#
_entry.id   6e9c794a4bd7a535fcfb4aef8a0e9c4d
#
_cell.length_a   1.000
_cell.length_b   1.000
_cell.length_c   1.000
_cell.angle_alpha   90.00
_cell.angle_beta   90.00
_cell.angle_gamma   90.00
#
_symmetry.space_group_name_H-M   'P 1'
#
loop_
_entity.id
_entity.type
_entity.pdbx_description
1 polymer ?
#
loop_
_entity_poly.entity_id
_entity_poly.type
_entity_poly.pdbx_seq_one_letter_code
_entity_poly.pdbx_strand_id
1 'polypeptide(L)'
;MNVEEFRRAAYAAVDAICDYQKTLEDLPVIAQVEPGYLGKLLPKEAPTKGESFDLIAKDFQQCIMPGMTHWQHPSFFAYFPVANTFESVLADMLAGSVTNPGFNWACSPACTELEMLVMDWAAKLFGLDPTFYIESKSGGGVLLTTASDSALTAAVAARSRYTKAHPGVSLDKLVIYGTSQTHSLGAKAALILGLQFRAIEVHAKDNYALRGGSLVKALDEDRKDGKHPFVVIATVGTTSSGAIDDIDEVGKALANYPDIWLHIDAAWAGVALACPEFREISHLNAINQYAHSFCTNFHKWGLVNFDCSTLWVRERTLLTDALDVTPEFLRTKQADAGTVIDYRNWHLALGRRFRSLKVWFVLRSFGVEGFQAHIRKGVELAKIFESLEVVFRLRIPTAFPTPAPATPIEGSGLSQEKELVTGASPDTATTEARLSQPVLSKANALNRAFYARISTRKGILLTQTDLTGTFCIRMAIGTVRTEEKHIREAFDLLVEEAQATLGQWEDN
;
A
#
# COMPACT_ATOMS: atom_id res chain seq x y z
N MET A 1 -10.13 32.65 -19.49
CA MET A 1 -9.11 33.11 -18.52
C MET A 1 -7.85 33.48 -19.31
N ASN A 2 -7.33 34.67 -19.16
CA ASN A 2 -6.04 35.09 -19.73
C ASN A 2 -4.89 34.85 -18.74
N VAL A 3 -3.64 35.11 -19.15
CA VAL A 3 -2.44 34.84 -18.34
C VAL A 3 -2.43 35.55 -17.00
N GLU A 4 -2.90 36.82 -16.96
CA GLU A 4 -2.92 37.62 -15.73
C GLU A 4 -4.07 37.16 -14.78
N GLU A 5 -5.19 36.78 -15.33
CA GLU A 5 -6.27 36.13 -14.58
C GLU A 5 -5.81 34.80 -14.00
N PHE A 6 -5.12 33.97 -14.79
CA PHE A 6 -4.52 32.72 -14.32
C PHE A 6 -3.53 32.97 -13.18
N ARG A 7 -2.63 33.94 -13.32
CA ARG A 7 -1.65 34.30 -12.29
C ARG A 7 -2.32 34.63 -10.95
N ARG A 8 -3.35 35.48 -10.97
CA ARG A 8 -4.09 35.86 -9.76
C ARG A 8 -4.81 34.65 -9.13
N ALA A 9 -5.48 33.85 -9.96
CA ALA A 9 -6.18 32.66 -9.52
C ALA A 9 -5.20 31.61 -8.93
N ALA A 10 -4.03 31.43 -9.53
CA ALA A 10 -3.00 30.52 -9.04
C ALA A 10 -2.43 30.95 -7.69
N TYR A 11 -2.16 32.24 -7.48
CA TYR A 11 -1.75 32.73 -6.17
C TYR A 11 -2.84 32.50 -5.11
N ALA A 12 -4.09 32.82 -5.40
CA ALA A 12 -5.20 32.58 -4.48
C ALA A 12 -5.38 31.06 -4.18
N ALA A 13 -5.16 30.18 -5.16
CA ALA A 13 -5.20 28.74 -4.95
C ALA A 13 -4.04 28.26 -4.06
N VAL A 14 -2.83 28.80 -4.23
CA VAL A 14 -1.68 28.48 -3.37
C VAL A 14 -1.94 28.95 -1.94
N ASP A 15 -2.47 30.16 -1.75
CA ASP A 15 -2.83 30.67 -0.42
C ASP A 15 -3.86 29.76 0.25
N ALA A 16 -4.92 29.36 -0.47
CA ALA A 16 -5.94 28.44 0.03
C ALA A 16 -5.36 27.06 0.41
N ILE A 17 -4.41 26.54 -0.37
CA ILE A 17 -3.68 25.30 -0.06
C ILE A 17 -2.87 25.47 1.23
N CYS A 18 -2.15 26.59 1.38
CA CYS A 18 -1.37 26.88 2.58
C CYS A 18 -2.26 26.99 3.83
N ASP A 19 -3.39 27.67 3.72
CA ASP A 19 -4.34 27.84 4.83
C ASP A 19 -4.98 26.51 5.22
N TYR A 20 -5.40 25.70 4.26
CA TYR A 20 -5.86 24.33 4.51
C TYR A 20 -4.80 23.52 5.25
N GLN A 21 -3.55 23.60 4.82
CA GLN A 21 -2.47 22.84 5.45
C GLN A 21 -2.14 23.32 6.88
N LYS A 22 -2.33 24.60 7.18
CA LYS A 22 -2.16 25.16 8.55
C LYS A 22 -3.27 24.72 9.50
N THR A 23 -4.50 24.65 9.00
CA THR A 23 -5.68 24.35 9.81
C THR A 23 -6.08 22.88 9.80
N LEU A 24 -5.32 22.02 9.10
CA LEU A 24 -5.66 20.62 8.89
C LEU A 24 -5.85 19.83 10.19
N GLU A 25 -5.03 20.09 11.21
CA GLU A 25 -5.09 19.41 12.51
C GLU A 25 -6.36 19.76 13.31
N ASP A 26 -6.97 20.92 13.02
CA ASP A 26 -8.22 21.38 13.66
C ASP A 26 -9.48 20.81 12.99
N LEU A 27 -9.33 20.17 11.82
CA LEU A 27 -10.45 19.61 11.07
C LEU A 27 -10.80 18.18 11.55
N PRO A 28 -12.05 17.73 11.37
CA PRO A 28 -12.38 16.34 11.61
C PRO A 28 -11.66 15.45 10.60
N VAL A 29 -11.11 14.31 11.03
CA VAL A 29 -10.42 13.36 10.13
C VAL A 29 -11.35 12.85 9.05
N ILE A 30 -12.60 12.56 9.40
CA ILE A 30 -13.63 11.96 8.55
C ILE A 30 -14.60 13.05 8.09
N ALA A 31 -14.94 13.05 6.81
CA ALA A 31 -15.99 13.90 6.27
C ALA A 31 -17.31 13.75 7.05
N GLN A 32 -17.97 14.87 7.35
CA GLN A 32 -19.20 14.92 8.16
C GLN A 32 -20.42 15.19 7.26
N VAL A 33 -20.58 14.38 6.20
CA VAL A 33 -21.65 14.53 5.22
C VAL A 33 -22.40 13.21 4.99
N GLU A 34 -23.66 13.30 4.60
CA GLU A 34 -24.48 12.14 4.26
C GLU A 34 -24.41 11.81 2.76
N PRO A 35 -24.63 10.54 2.36
CA PRO A 35 -24.67 10.17 0.95
C PRO A 35 -25.65 11.04 0.15
N GLY A 36 -25.21 11.53 -1.01
CA GLY A 36 -26.00 12.39 -1.89
C GLY A 36 -26.00 13.88 -1.51
N TYR A 37 -25.20 14.31 -0.51
CA TYR A 37 -25.16 15.73 -0.09
C TYR A 37 -24.77 16.66 -1.24
N LEU A 38 -23.79 16.29 -2.05
CA LEU A 38 -23.24 17.15 -3.12
C LEU A 38 -24.29 17.40 -4.22
N GLY A 39 -25.10 16.40 -4.57
CA GLY A 39 -26.20 16.55 -5.53
C GLY A 39 -27.35 17.43 -5.06
N LYS A 40 -27.39 17.80 -3.76
CA LYS A 40 -28.32 18.78 -3.20
C LYS A 40 -27.76 20.20 -3.22
N LEU A 41 -26.45 20.35 -3.30
CA LEU A 41 -25.74 21.64 -3.23
C LEU A 41 -25.35 22.17 -4.61
N LEU A 42 -24.98 21.31 -5.53
CA LEU A 42 -24.55 21.70 -6.87
C LEU A 42 -25.69 21.61 -7.90
N PRO A 43 -25.61 22.39 -8.99
CA PRO A 43 -26.57 22.30 -10.09
C PRO A 43 -26.63 20.90 -10.68
N LYS A 44 -27.82 20.48 -11.14
CA LYS A 44 -28.01 19.16 -11.77
C LYS A 44 -27.48 19.09 -13.21
N GLU A 45 -27.28 20.23 -13.84
CA GLU A 45 -26.81 20.35 -15.22
C GLU A 45 -25.62 21.30 -15.29
N ALA A 46 -24.76 21.11 -16.28
CA ALA A 46 -23.66 22.04 -16.55
C ALA A 46 -24.19 23.43 -16.89
N PRO A 47 -23.54 24.50 -16.45
CA PRO A 47 -23.98 25.86 -16.73
C PRO A 47 -23.93 26.14 -18.25
N THR A 48 -24.99 26.75 -18.81
CA THR A 48 -25.06 27.11 -20.22
C THR A 48 -24.02 28.19 -20.60
N LYS A 49 -23.66 29.04 -19.67
CA LYS A 49 -22.62 30.07 -19.83
C LYS A 49 -21.51 29.82 -18.81
N GLY A 50 -20.24 30.03 -19.23
CA GLY A 50 -19.11 29.91 -18.33
C GLY A 50 -19.23 30.87 -17.13
N GLU A 51 -18.76 30.41 -15.98
CA GLU A 51 -18.76 31.13 -14.72
C GLU A 51 -17.35 31.66 -14.38
N SER A 52 -17.29 32.63 -13.47
CA SER A 52 -16.01 33.14 -13.01
C SER A 52 -15.27 32.12 -12.16
N PHE A 53 -13.92 32.16 -12.19
CA PHE A 53 -13.10 31.28 -11.36
C PHE A 53 -13.37 31.50 -9.86
N ASP A 54 -13.63 32.74 -9.43
CA ASP A 54 -13.91 33.05 -8.03
C ASP A 54 -15.19 32.36 -7.52
N LEU A 55 -16.22 32.26 -8.36
CA LEU A 55 -17.42 31.51 -8.03
C LEU A 55 -17.12 30.02 -7.90
N ILE A 56 -16.39 29.44 -8.86
CA ILE A 56 -15.98 28.04 -8.85
C ILE A 56 -15.12 27.73 -7.62
N ALA A 57 -14.16 28.59 -7.29
CA ALA A 57 -13.31 28.44 -6.12
C ALA A 57 -14.09 28.52 -4.81
N LYS A 58 -15.11 29.40 -4.74
CA LYS A 58 -16.03 29.51 -3.61
C LYS A 58 -16.83 28.22 -3.44
N ASP A 59 -17.39 27.67 -4.51
CA ASP A 59 -18.15 26.42 -4.47
C ASP A 59 -17.25 25.23 -4.09
N PHE A 60 -16.01 25.20 -4.55
CA PHE A 60 -15.04 24.22 -4.09
C PHE A 60 -14.89 24.23 -2.56
N GLN A 61 -14.68 25.41 -1.97
CA GLN A 61 -14.51 25.57 -0.52
C GLN A 61 -15.79 25.26 0.27
N GLN A 62 -16.95 25.68 -0.23
CA GLN A 62 -18.21 25.58 0.52
C GLN A 62 -18.96 24.26 0.30
N CYS A 63 -18.81 23.66 -0.87
CA CYS A 63 -19.58 22.47 -1.23
C CYS A 63 -18.72 21.20 -1.29
N ILE A 64 -17.49 21.28 -1.82
CA ILE A 64 -16.64 20.10 -2.05
C ILE A 64 -15.78 19.78 -0.83
N MET A 65 -15.06 20.79 -0.29
CA MET A 65 -14.16 20.59 0.85
C MET A 65 -14.80 19.95 2.09
N PRO A 66 -16.06 20.27 2.47
CA PRO A 66 -16.73 19.63 3.61
C PRO A 66 -16.94 18.12 3.45
N GLY A 67 -16.93 17.61 2.21
CA GLY A 67 -17.05 16.19 1.90
C GLY A 67 -15.72 15.46 1.79
N MET A 68 -14.61 16.13 2.03
CA MET A 68 -13.28 15.50 1.98
C MET A 68 -12.95 14.82 3.31
N THR A 69 -12.54 13.57 3.25
CA THR A 69 -11.83 12.91 4.36
C THR A 69 -10.37 13.31 4.27
N HIS A 70 -9.81 13.77 5.39
CA HIS A 70 -8.49 14.41 5.42
C HIS A 70 -7.37 13.38 5.61
N TRP A 71 -6.93 12.78 4.51
CA TRP A 71 -5.89 11.73 4.49
C TRP A 71 -4.52 12.19 5.02
N GLN A 72 -4.27 13.51 5.07
CA GLN A 72 -3.04 14.08 5.61
C GLN A 72 -3.16 14.48 7.07
N HIS A 73 -4.33 14.29 7.70
CA HIS A 73 -4.52 14.58 9.11
C HIS A 73 -3.58 13.69 9.95
N PRO A 74 -2.89 14.23 10.97
CA PRO A 74 -1.92 13.48 11.76
C PRO A 74 -2.52 12.26 12.48
N SER A 75 -3.84 12.26 12.74
CA SER A 75 -4.58 11.14 13.34
C SER A 75 -5.34 10.29 12.30
N PHE A 76 -4.95 10.36 11.03
CA PHE A 76 -5.42 9.42 10.00
C PHE A 76 -4.58 8.15 10.03
N PHE A 77 -5.10 7.09 10.64
CA PHE A 77 -4.42 5.80 10.80
C PHE A 77 -5.11 4.66 10.06
N ALA A 78 -6.02 4.99 9.14
CA ALA A 78 -6.75 4.01 8.34
C ALA A 78 -6.01 3.64 7.05
N TYR A 79 -6.38 2.52 6.46
CA TYR A 79 -5.81 2.04 5.20
C TYR A 79 -4.28 2.01 5.23
N PHE A 80 -3.63 2.52 4.17
CA PHE A 80 -2.26 3.02 4.24
C PHE A 80 -2.29 4.51 3.90
N PRO A 81 -1.63 5.37 4.67
CA PRO A 81 -1.58 6.80 4.39
C PRO A 81 -1.10 7.06 2.96
N VAL A 82 -1.66 8.07 2.33
CA VAL A 82 -1.19 8.56 1.03
C VAL A 82 -0.27 9.73 1.32
N ALA A 83 0.99 9.66 0.86
CA ALA A 83 1.92 10.76 1.03
C ALA A 83 1.44 12.01 0.28
N ASN A 84 1.74 13.19 0.82
CA ASN A 84 1.56 14.46 0.15
C ASN A 84 2.58 15.47 0.68
N THR A 85 3.58 15.80 -0.13
CA THR A 85 4.59 16.81 0.18
C THR A 85 4.42 18.02 -0.72
N PHE A 86 4.86 19.19 -0.27
CA PHE A 86 4.77 20.41 -1.08
C PHE A 86 5.56 20.30 -2.37
N GLU A 87 6.69 19.60 -2.34
CA GLU A 87 7.51 19.31 -3.51
C GLU A 87 6.75 18.52 -4.57
N SER A 88 6.00 17.51 -4.14
CA SER A 88 5.22 16.69 -5.07
C SER A 88 4.00 17.45 -5.62
N VAL A 89 3.38 18.34 -4.82
CA VAL A 89 2.31 19.24 -5.28
C VAL A 89 2.83 20.21 -6.33
N LEU A 90 3.98 20.86 -6.08
CA LEU A 90 4.61 21.77 -7.04
C LEU A 90 4.98 21.05 -8.34
N ALA A 91 5.49 19.83 -8.24
CA ALA A 91 5.81 19.02 -9.41
C ALA A 91 4.56 18.69 -10.25
N ASP A 92 3.43 18.34 -9.61
CA ASP A 92 2.17 18.11 -10.32
C ASP A 92 1.61 19.39 -10.98
N MET A 93 1.73 20.56 -10.34
CA MET A 93 1.38 21.84 -10.94
C MET A 93 2.19 22.11 -12.21
N LEU A 94 3.50 21.91 -12.16
CA LEU A 94 4.38 22.07 -13.32
C LEU A 94 4.13 21.03 -14.40
N ALA A 95 3.94 19.75 -14.02
CA ALA A 95 3.59 18.69 -14.97
C ALA A 95 2.27 18.98 -15.69
N GLY A 96 1.27 19.53 -14.97
CA GLY A 96 0.00 19.97 -15.56
C GLY A 96 0.17 21.13 -16.55
N SER A 97 1.11 22.03 -16.29
CA SER A 97 1.35 23.20 -17.16
C SER A 97 1.97 22.84 -18.52
N VAL A 98 2.76 21.77 -18.58
CA VAL A 98 3.44 21.31 -19.81
C VAL A 98 2.73 20.12 -20.48
N THR A 99 1.56 19.78 -20.05
CA THR A 99 0.74 18.62 -20.41
C THR A 99 1.26 17.80 -21.59
N ASN A 100 1.68 16.58 -21.32
CA ASN A 100 2.24 15.69 -22.33
C ASN A 100 1.78 14.24 -22.09
N PRO A 101 1.27 13.53 -23.10
CA PRO A 101 0.83 12.14 -22.96
C PRO A 101 1.98 11.12 -22.83
N GLY A 102 3.23 11.50 -23.05
CA GLY A 102 4.47 10.80 -22.73
C GLY A 102 4.56 9.31 -23.15
N PHE A 103 3.86 8.89 -24.20
CA PHE A 103 3.77 7.46 -24.55
C PHE A 103 5.01 6.93 -25.27
N ASN A 104 5.76 7.79 -25.98
CA ASN A 104 7.03 7.43 -26.59
C ASN A 104 8.07 8.54 -26.42
N TRP A 105 9.32 8.23 -26.74
CA TRP A 105 10.42 9.20 -26.61
C TRP A 105 10.20 10.44 -27.47
N ALA A 106 9.72 10.28 -28.70
CA ALA A 106 9.52 11.39 -29.63
C ALA A 106 8.43 12.38 -29.17
N CYS A 107 7.42 11.91 -28.42
CA CYS A 107 6.38 12.79 -27.85
C CYS A 107 6.95 13.71 -26.75
N SER A 108 7.90 13.22 -25.96
CA SER A 108 8.62 14.00 -24.97
C SER A 108 9.89 13.27 -24.52
N PRO A 109 11.04 13.61 -25.08
CA PRO A 109 12.32 13.05 -24.64
C PRO A 109 12.53 13.21 -23.14
N ALA A 110 12.23 14.41 -22.60
CA ALA A 110 12.40 14.71 -21.18
C ALA A 110 11.52 13.82 -20.26
N CYS A 111 10.27 13.52 -20.66
CA CYS A 111 9.42 12.62 -19.87
C CYS A 111 10.02 11.21 -19.80
N THR A 112 10.48 10.69 -20.92
CA THR A 112 11.06 9.34 -21.04
C THR A 112 12.38 9.26 -20.30
N GLU A 113 13.32 10.17 -20.59
CA GLU A 113 14.67 10.12 -20.02
C GLU A 113 14.66 10.40 -18.51
N LEU A 114 13.82 11.31 -18.04
CA LEU A 114 13.68 11.55 -16.60
C LEU A 114 13.11 10.31 -15.88
N GLU A 115 12.16 9.59 -16.50
CA GLU A 115 11.64 8.37 -15.91
C GLU A 115 12.71 7.28 -15.82
N MET A 116 13.50 7.09 -16.87
CA MET A 116 14.64 6.16 -16.86
C MET A 116 15.59 6.50 -15.70
N LEU A 117 15.96 7.76 -15.56
CA LEU A 117 16.87 8.24 -14.54
C LEU A 117 16.34 8.01 -13.11
N VAL A 118 15.11 8.44 -12.83
CA VAL A 118 14.57 8.32 -11.47
C VAL A 118 14.24 6.89 -11.08
N MET A 119 13.91 6.02 -12.04
CA MET A 119 13.71 4.60 -11.79
C MET A 119 15.02 3.92 -11.38
N ASP A 120 16.14 4.26 -12.03
CA ASP A 120 17.46 3.75 -11.63
C ASP A 120 17.92 4.34 -10.28
N TRP A 121 17.65 5.63 -10.02
CA TRP A 121 17.93 6.23 -8.71
C TRP A 121 17.17 5.50 -7.59
N ALA A 122 15.88 5.24 -7.79
CA ALA A 122 15.05 4.55 -6.82
C ALA A 122 15.48 3.09 -6.63
N ALA A 123 15.83 2.38 -7.69
CA ALA A 123 16.35 1.02 -7.62
C ALA A 123 17.65 0.96 -6.79
N LYS A 124 18.59 1.90 -7.03
CA LYS A 124 19.83 2.05 -6.27
C LYS A 124 19.55 2.40 -4.80
N LEU A 125 18.61 3.31 -4.54
CA LEU A 125 18.18 3.69 -3.18
C LEU A 125 17.66 2.49 -2.39
N PHE A 126 16.87 1.63 -3.02
CA PHE A 126 16.31 0.42 -2.38
C PHE A 126 17.29 -0.76 -2.33
N GLY A 127 18.45 -0.66 -3.00
CA GLY A 127 19.43 -1.73 -3.04
C GLY A 127 19.04 -2.90 -3.94
N LEU A 128 18.19 -2.66 -4.94
CA LEU A 128 17.89 -3.65 -5.96
C LEU A 128 19.15 -4.00 -6.76
N ASP A 129 19.20 -5.25 -7.21
CA ASP A 129 20.31 -5.75 -8.03
C ASP A 129 20.40 -4.98 -9.36
N PRO A 130 21.62 -4.73 -9.88
CA PRO A 130 21.80 -4.04 -11.16
C PRO A 130 21.03 -4.62 -12.34
N THR A 131 20.64 -5.90 -12.30
CA THR A 131 19.78 -6.50 -13.35
C THR A 131 18.38 -5.83 -13.44
N PHE A 132 17.95 -5.11 -12.43
CA PHE A 132 16.71 -4.30 -12.44
C PHE A 132 16.90 -2.88 -12.97
N TYR A 133 18.12 -2.45 -13.29
CA TYR A 133 18.38 -1.10 -13.76
C TYR A 133 18.17 -0.98 -15.28
N ILE A 134 17.74 0.19 -15.72
CA ILE A 134 17.70 0.54 -17.16
C ILE A 134 19.11 0.46 -17.76
N GLU A 135 20.12 0.90 -17.01
CA GLU A 135 21.53 0.87 -17.41
C GLU A 135 22.02 -0.54 -17.74
N SER A 136 21.45 -1.59 -17.15
CA SER A 136 21.81 -3.00 -17.44
C SER A 136 21.49 -3.44 -18.86
N LYS A 137 20.58 -2.72 -19.54
CA LYS A 137 20.01 -3.04 -20.84
C LYS A 137 19.15 -4.31 -20.88
N SER A 138 19.14 -5.13 -19.84
CA SER A 138 18.28 -6.30 -19.68
C SER A 138 16.99 -5.98 -18.94
N GLY A 139 17.10 -5.41 -17.75
CA GLY A 139 15.99 -5.01 -16.91
C GLY A 139 15.56 -3.57 -17.08
N GLY A 140 14.82 -3.09 -16.09
CA GLY A 140 14.42 -1.71 -15.96
C GLY A 140 13.15 -1.51 -15.15
N GLY A 141 12.83 -0.25 -14.93
CA GLY A 141 11.64 0.16 -14.19
C GLY A 141 10.72 1.08 -14.98
N VAL A 142 9.44 1.06 -14.62
CA VAL A 142 8.36 1.90 -15.19
C VAL A 142 7.47 2.44 -14.08
N LEU A 143 7.00 3.69 -14.23
CA LEU A 143 6.03 4.32 -13.33
C LEU A 143 4.60 4.02 -13.78
N LEU A 144 3.83 3.44 -12.86
CA LEU A 144 2.44 3.04 -13.04
C LEU A 144 1.52 3.79 -12.07
N THR A 145 0.21 3.52 -12.15
CA THR A 145 -0.77 4.16 -11.27
C THR A 145 -0.74 3.57 -9.85
N THR A 146 -0.89 2.26 -9.74
CA THR A 146 -0.99 1.56 -8.45
C THR A 146 -0.30 0.20 -8.52
N ALA A 147 -0.04 -0.43 -7.37
CA ALA A 147 0.46 -1.81 -7.33
C ALA A 147 -0.50 -2.82 -8.01
N SER A 148 -1.80 -2.52 -8.08
CA SER A 148 -2.75 -3.36 -8.83
C SER A 148 -2.47 -3.35 -10.33
N ASP A 149 -2.11 -2.18 -10.88
CA ASP A 149 -1.66 -2.03 -12.25
C ASP A 149 -0.32 -2.75 -12.48
N SER A 150 0.61 -2.62 -11.52
CA SER A 150 1.89 -3.32 -11.55
C SER A 150 1.75 -4.84 -11.56
N ALA A 151 0.92 -5.40 -10.68
CA ALA A 151 0.68 -6.83 -10.61
C ALA A 151 -0.03 -7.38 -11.86
N LEU A 152 -1.01 -6.63 -12.38
CA LEU A 152 -1.69 -7.00 -13.63
C LEU A 152 -0.72 -6.99 -14.82
N THR A 153 0.11 -5.96 -14.94
CA THR A 153 1.14 -5.83 -15.98
C THR A 153 2.15 -6.99 -15.91
N ALA A 154 2.63 -7.31 -14.70
CA ALA A 154 3.53 -8.47 -14.48
C ALA A 154 2.84 -9.81 -14.83
N ALA A 155 1.56 -9.97 -14.46
CA ALA A 155 0.80 -11.18 -14.79
C ALA A 155 0.56 -11.35 -16.29
N VAL A 156 0.35 -10.25 -17.03
CA VAL A 156 0.25 -10.28 -18.52
C VAL A 156 1.56 -10.73 -19.14
N ALA A 157 2.69 -10.19 -18.70
CA ALA A 157 4.02 -10.58 -19.17
C ALA A 157 4.32 -12.05 -18.84
N ALA A 158 4.05 -12.48 -17.61
CA ALA A 158 4.22 -13.86 -17.17
C ALA A 158 3.36 -14.83 -17.97
N ARG A 159 2.08 -14.48 -18.24
CA ARG A 159 1.18 -15.28 -19.08
C ARG A 159 1.72 -15.43 -20.49
N SER A 160 2.17 -14.32 -21.10
CA SER A 160 2.76 -14.35 -22.45
C SER A 160 3.99 -15.26 -22.50
N ARG A 161 4.90 -15.13 -21.53
CA ARG A 161 6.08 -15.99 -21.39
C ARG A 161 5.69 -17.46 -21.28
N TYR A 162 4.75 -17.76 -20.35
CA TYR A 162 4.34 -19.13 -20.07
C TYR A 162 3.67 -19.80 -21.27
N THR A 163 2.74 -19.12 -21.94
CA THR A 163 2.03 -19.67 -23.09
C THR A 163 2.92 -19.84 -24.32
N LYS A 164 3.94 -19.00 -24.51
CA LYS A 164 4.98 -19.18 -25.52
C LYS A 164 5.82 -20.44 -25.26
N ALA A 165 6.19 -20.70 -23.98
CA ALA A 165 6.95 -21.88 -23.59
C ALA A 165 6.12 -23.17 -23.62
N HIS A 166 4.80 -23.07 -23.44
CA HIS A 166 3.88 -24.21 -23.36
C HIS A 166 2.74 -24.07 -24.39
N PRO A 167 3.02 -24.24 -25.71
CA PRO A 167 2.00 -24.16 -26.75
C PRO A 167 0.86 -25.17 -26.53
N GLY A 168 -0.39 -24.70 -26.66
CA GLY A 168 -1.58 -25.52 -26.49
C GLY A 168 -2.15 -25.58 -25.07
N VAL A 169 -1.52 -24.94 -24.10
CA VAL A 169 -2.11 -24.78 -22.76
C VAL A 169 -3.34 -23.88 -22.82
N SER A 170 -4.47 -24.38 -22.28
CA SER A 170 -5.70 -23.60 -22.21
C SER A 170 -5.59 -22.55 -21.10
N LEU A 171 -6.01 -21.31 -21.38
CA LEU A 171 -5.87 -20.18 -20.44
C LEU A 171 -6.64 -20.40 -19.13
N ASP A 172 -7.79 -21.10 -19.18
CA ASP A 172 -8.61 -21.41 -17.98
C ASP A 172 -7.90 -22.33 -16.98
N LYS A 173 -6.81 -23.00 -17.39
CA LYS A 173 -5.97 -23.82 -16.54
C LYS A 173 -4.84 -23.07 -15.85
N LEU A 174 -4.58 -21.82 -16.25
CA LEU A 174 -3.53 -21.01 -15.64
C LEU A 174 -3.95 -20.51 -14.26
N VAL A 175 -3.03 -20.56 -13.30
CA VAL A 175 -3.29 -20.19 -11.90
C VAL A 175 -2.27 -19.18 -11.41
N ILE A 176 -2.78 -18.08 -10.84
CA ILE A 176 -2.01 -17.09 -10.06
C ILE A 176 -2.09 -17.49 -8.59
N TYR A 177 -0.98 -17.51 -7.89
CA TYR A 177 -0.87 -17.85 -6.47
C TYR A 177 -0.59 -16.63 -5.63
N GLY A 178 -1.14 -16.61 -4.46
CA GLY A 178 -0.85 -15.71 -3.35
C GLY A 178 -1.25 -16.36 -2.04
N THR A 179 -1.36 -15.60 -0.98
CA THR A 179 -1.84 -16.07 0.32
C THR A 179 -3.22 -15.54 0.64
N SER A 180 -3.83 -16.05 1.71
CA SER A 180 -5.06 -15.46 2.30
C SER A 180 -4.84 -14.02 2.80
N GLN A 181 -3.57 -13.56 2.93
CA GLN A 181 -3.17 -12.18 3.28
C GLN A 181 -2.75 -11.34 2.06
N THR A 182 -2.59 -11.93 0.89
CA THR A 182 -2.28 -11.18 -0.34
C THR A 182 -3.39 -10.17 -0.61
N HIS A 183 -3.01 -8.93 -0.93
CA HIS A 183 -3.95 -7.88 -1.30
C HIS A 183 -4.85 -8.35 -2.46
N SER A 184 -6.08 -7.84 -2.51
CA SER A 184 -7.07 -8.17 -3.55
C SER A 184 -6.58 -7.97 -4.99
N LEU A 185 -5.41 -7.33 -5.19
CA LEU A 185 -4.79 -7.13 -6.50
C LEU A 185 -4.52 -8.45 -7.24
N GLY A 186 -4.12 -9.52 -6.52
CA GLY A 186 -3.85 -10.83 -7.11
C GLY A 186 -5.13 -11.49 -7.64
N ALA A 187 -6.17 -11.57 -6.79
CA ALA A 187 -7.47 -12.10 -7.20
C ALA A 187 -8.11 -11.26 -8.31
N LYS A 188 -7.95 -9.92 -8.26
CA LYS A 188 -8.47 -9.00 -9.27
C LYS A 188 -7.74 -9.15 -10.61
N ALA A 189 -6.41 -9.34 -10.60
CA ALA A 189 -5.65 -9.62 -11.82
C ALA A 189 -6.12 -10.93 -12.46
N ALA A 190 -6.31 -11.99 -11.68
CA ALA A 190 -6.87 -13.25 -12.18
C ALA A 190 -8.26 -13.06 -12.79
N LEU A 191 -9.16 -12.37 -12.09
CA LEU A 191 -10.51 -12.06 -12.57
C LEU A 191 -10.50 -11.32 -13.92
N ILE A 192 -9.68 -10.26 -14.05
CA ILE A 192 -9.58 -9.46 -15.28
C ILE A 192 -9.05 -10.31 -16.44
N LEU A 193 -8.10 -11.19 -16.17
CA LEU A 193 -7.47 -12.03 -17.17
C LEU A 193 -8.27 -13.31 -17.51
N GLY A 194 -9.38 -13.58 -16.82
CA GLY A 194 -10.16 -14.82 -16.95
C GLY A 194 -9.42 -16.06 -16.43
N LEU A 195 -8.59 -15.89 -15.41
CA LEU A 195 -7.72 -16.93 -14.83
C LEU A 195 -8.17 -17.30 -13.43
N GLN A 196 -7.57 -18.38 -12.88
CA GLN A 196 -7.81 -18.78 -11.50
C GLN A 196 -6.84 -18.06 -10.54
N PHE A 197 -7.32 -17.76 -9.33
CA PHE A 197 -6.48 -17.30 -8.21
C PHE A 197 -6.55 -18.34 -7.08
N ARG A 198 -5.40 -18.81 -6.64
CA ARG A 198 -5.30 -19.72 -5.47
C ARG A 198 -4.69 -18.96 -4.29
N ALA A 199 -5.49 -18.74 -3.25
CA ALA A 199 -5.04 -18.25 -1.96
C ALA A 199 -4.52 -19.41 -1.11
N ILE A 200 -3.26 -19.36 -0.72
CA ILE A 200 -2.66 -20.32 0.21
C ILE A 200 -2.92 -19.81 1.63
N GLU A 201 -3.49 -20.65 2.49
CA GLU A 201 -3.76 -20.28 3.88
C GLU A 201 -2.45 -20.10 4.65
N VAL A 202 -2.35 -18.97 5.37
CA VAL A 202 -1.23 -18.63 6.25
C VAL A 202 -1.74 -18.39 7.67
N HIS A 203 -0.90 -18.69 8.67
CA HIS A 203 -1.31 -18.74 10.07
C HIS A 203 -0.37 -17.97 10.98
N ALA A 204 -0.85 -17.58 12.16
CA ALA A 204 -0.10 -16.86 13.19
C ALA A 204 1.22 -17.55 13.59
N LYS A 205 1.23 -18.90 13.64
CA LYS A 205 2.45 -19.68 13.94
C LYS A 205 3.62 -19.43 12.99
N ASP A 206 3.33 -18.98 11.77
CA ASP A 206 4.30 -18.64 10.73
C ASP A 206 4.35 -17.12 10.51
N ASN A 207 3.88 -16.32 11.49
CA ASN A 207 3.71 -14.86 11.40
C ASN A 207 2.91 -14.43 10.16
N TYR A 208 1.93 -15.23 9.74
CA TYR A 208 1.15 -15.04 8.52
C TYR A 208 1.98 -14.98 7.23
N ALA A 209 3.20 -15.49 7.22
CA ALA A 209 4.09 -15.52 6.08
C ALA A 209 3.83 -16.74 5.17
N LEU A 210 3.96 -16.56 3.86
CA LEU A 210 4.05 -17.66 2.92
C LEU A 210 5.36 -18.43 3.14
N ARG A 211 5.24 -19.75 3.39
CA ARG A 211 6.38 -20.64 3.55
C ARG A 211 6.59 -21.48 2.28
N GLY A 212 7.84 -21.77 1.95
CA GLY A 212 8.19 -22.57 0.77
C GLY A 212 7.50 -23.92 0.72
N GLY A 213 7.40 -24.62 1.87
CA GLY A 213 6.72 -25.92 1.95
C GLY A 213 5.22 -25.85 1.65
N SER A 214 4.53 -24.80 2.12
CA SER A 214 3.12 -24.58 1.82
C SER A 214 2.90 -24.27 0.33
N LEU A 215 3.82 -23.50 -0.29
CA LEU A 215 3.79 -23.20 -1.72
C LEU A 215 3.96 -24.49 -2.54
N VAL A 216 5.01 -25.29 -2.28
CA VAL A 216 5.27 -26.55 -3.02
C VAL A 216 4.07 -27.47 -2.96
N LYS A 217 3.49 -27.65 -1.78
CA LYS A 217 2.28 -28.45 -1.61
C LYS A 217 1.14 -27.99 -2.53
N ALA A 218 0.87 -26.69 -2.56
CA ALA A 218 -0.18 -26.11 -3.39
C ALA A 218 0.10 -26.27 -4.89
N LEU A 219 1.35 -26.08 -5.31
CA LEU A 219 1.78 -26.25 -6.71
C LEU A 219 1.62 -27.71 -7.17
N ASP A 220 2.03 -28.67 -6.34
CA ASP A 220 1.94 -30.10 -6.67
C ASP A 220 0.50 -30.59 -6.73
N GLU A 221 -0.37 -30.13 -5.84
CA GLU A 221 -1.80 -30.44 -5.86
C GLU A 221 -2.42 -29.98 -7.19
N ASP A 222 -2.23 -28.71 -7.55
CA ASP A 222 -2.84 -28.16 -8.77
C ASP A 222 -2.27 -28.78 -10.05
N ARG A 223 -0.97 -29.10 -10.08
CA ARG A 223 -0.38 -29.83 -11.22
C ARG A 223 -0.98 -31.23 -11.41
N LYS A 224 -1.25 -31.95 -10.31
CA LYS A 224 -1.95 -33.25 -10.37
C LYS A 224 -3.37 -33.10 -10.92
N ASP A 225 -4.01 -31.98 -10.65
CA ASP A 225 -5.34 -31.63 -11.17
C ASP A 225 -5.32 -31.06 -12.61
N GLY A 226 -4.16 -31.09 -13.26
CA GLY A 226 -3.99 -30.62 -14.64
C GLY A 226 -4.06 -29.09 -14.76
N LYS A 227 -3.80 -28.35 -13.71
CA LYS A 227 -3.66 -26.90 -13.71
C LYS A 227 -2.21 -26.48 -13.96
N HIS A 228 -2.03 -25.25 -14.35
CA HIS A 228 -0.74 -24.69 -14.73
C HIS A 228 -0.38 -23.46 -13.89
N PRO A 229 0.36 -23.66 -12.77
CA PRO A 229 0.97 -22.57 -12.01
C PRO A 229 1.90 -21.73 -12.90
N PHE A 230 1.71 -20.40 -12.95
CA PHE A 230 2.58 -19.55 -13.76
C PHE A 230 3.01 -18.25 -13.09
N VAL A 231 2.33 -17.79 -12.03
CA VAL A 231 2.70 -16.63 -11.22
C VAL A 231 2.51 -16.93 -9.74
N VAL A 232 3.49 -16.54 -8.94
CA VAL A 232 3.40 -16.42 -7.48
C VAL A 232 3.57 -14.94 -7.13
N ILE A 233 2.63 -14.39 -6.35
CA ILE A 233 2.71 -13.06 -5.76
C ILE A 233 3.08 -13.25 -4.29
N ALA A 234 4.31 -12.88 -3.95
CA ALA A 234 4.79 -12.84 -2.57
C ALA A 234 4.82 -11.40 -2.07
N THR A 235 4.47 -11.16 -0.81
CA THR A 235 4.26 -9.81 -0.29
C THR A 235 5.29 -9.46 0.77
N VAL A 236 5.82 -8.22 0.68
CA VAL A 236 6.61 -7.58 1.74
C VAL A 236 5.76 -6.50 2.40
N GLY A 237 5.20 -6.81 3.57
CA GLY A 237 4.28 -5.94 4.29
C GLY A 237 2.83 -6.08 3.82
N THR A 238 2.17 -7.19 4.19
CA THR A 238 0.76 -7.46 3.85
C THR A 238 -0.17 -6.40 4.42
N THR A 239 -1.27 -6.14 3.73
CA THR A 239 -2.23 -5.08 4.12
C THR A 239 -2.88 -5.35 5.47
N SER A 240 -3.19 -6.59 5.80
CA SER A 240 -3.94 -6.92 7.01
C SER A 240 -3.08 -7.00 8.27
N SER A 241 -1.88 -7.57 8.18
CA SER A 241 -1.01 -7.88 9.33
C SER A 241 0.37 -7.22 9.30
N GLY A 242 0.77 -6.67 8.14
CA GLY A 242 2.16 -6.23 7.94
C GLY A 242 3.15 -7.39 7.72
N ALA A 243 2.66 -8.63 7.60
CA ALA A 243 3.50 -9.82 7.44
C ALA A 243 4.40 -9.72 6.20
N ILE A 244 5.54 -10.35 6.29
CA ILE A 244 6.51 -10.48 5.20
C ILE A 244 6.60 -11.96 4.85
N ASP A 245 6.30 -12.30 3.60
CA ASP A 245 6.45 -13.66 3.10
C ASP A 245 7.94 -14.08 3.09
N ASP A 246 8.22 -15.34 3.36
CA ASP A 246 9.58 -15.84 3.35
C ASP A 246 10.09 -16.00 1.91
N ILE A 247 10.59 -14.89 1.35
CA ILE A 247 11.01 -14.81 -0.05
C ILE A 247 12.17 -15.79 -0.35
N ASP A 248 13.00 -16.08 0.64
CA ASP A 248 14.12 -17.02 0.47
C ASP A 248 13.62 -18.46 0.32
N GLU A 249 12.70 -18.90 1.20
CA GLU A 249 12.07 -20.22 1.05
C GLU A 249 11.25 -20.34 -0.24
N VAL A 250 10.47 -19.28 -0.55
CA VAL A 250 9.67 -19.20 -1.79
C VAL A 250 10.57 -19.31 -3.02
N GLY A 251 11.65 -18.52 -3.06
CA GLY A 251 12.61 -18.52 -4.17
C GLY A 251 13.30 -19.86 -4.35
N LYS A 252 13.77 -20.49 -3.26
CA LYS A 252 14.36 -21.83 -3.27
C LYS A 252 13.36 -22.88 -3.76
N ALA A 253 12.10 -22.79 -3.33
CA ALA A 253 11.04 -23.68 -3.80
C ALA A 253 10.82 -23.54 -5.30
N LEU A 254 10.75 -22.29 -5.81
CA LEU A 254 10.53 -22.01 -7.22
C LEU A 254 11.71 -22.35 -8.13
N ALA A 255 12.90 -22.58 -7.59
CA ALA A 255 14.05 -23.06 -8.38
C ALA A 255 13.75 -24.38 -9.11
N ASN A 256 12.85 -25.22 -8.58
CA ASN A 256 12.36 -26.45 -9.22
C ASN A 256 11.20 -26.21 -10.22
N TYR A 257 10.75 -24.96 -10.38
CA TYR A 257 9.62 -24.56 -11.21
C TYR A 257 9.97 -23.30 -12.04
N PRO A 258 10.96 -23.36 -12.94
CA PRO A 258 11.57 -22.20 -13.59
C PRO A 258 10.62 -21.38 -14.46
N ASP A 259 9.48 -21.97 -14.87
CA ASP A 259 8.47 -21.30 -15.69
C ASP A 259 7.54 -20.41 -14.86
N ILE A 260 7.58 -20.51 -13.53
CA ILE A 260 6.73 -19.70 -12.65
C ILE A 260 7.39 -18.33 -12.42
N TRP A 261 6.62 -17.29 -12.65
CA TRP A 261 7.04 -15.90 -12.39
C TRP A 261 6.88 -15.57 -10.91
N LEU A 262 7.93 -15.10 -10.27
CA LEU A 262 7.85 -14.54 -8.91
C LEU A 262 7.72 -13.02 -9.00
N HIS A 263 6.56 -12.49 -8.61
CA HIS A 263 6.30 -11.07 -8.44
C HIS A 263 6.31 -10.69 -6.96
N ILE A 264 7.08 -9.67 -6.59
CA ILE A 264 7.12 -9.16 -5.23
C ILE A 264 6.24 -7.92 -5.12
N ASP A 265 5.14 -8.07 -4.39
CA ASP A 265 4.28 -6.95 -3.98
C ASP A 265 4.82 -6.35 -2.68
N ALA A 266 5.54 -5.25 -2.81
CA ALA A 266 6.05 -4.47 -1.69
C ALA A 266 5.39 -3.08 -1.65
N ALA A 267 4.12 -3.00 -2.04
CA ALA A 267 3.39 -1.74 -2.22
C ALA A 267 3.46 -0.78 -1.03
N TRP A 268 3.48 -1.33 0.19
CA TRP A 268 3.65 -0.53 1.41
C TRP A 268 5.10 -0.48 1.87
N ALA A 269 5.66 -1.63 2.23
CA ALA A 269 6.94 -1.71 2.93
C ALA A 269 8.16 -1.63 2.00
N GLY A 270 8.00 -1.69 0.67
CA GLY A 270 9.13 -1.66 -0.26
C GLY A 270 10.00 -0.40 -0.15
N VAL A 271 9.42 0.73 0.20
CA VAL A 271 10.18 1.98 0.41
C VAL A 271 11.10 1.92 1.64
N ALA A 272 10.82 1.03 2.60
CA ALA A 272 11.68 0.83 3.77
C ALA A 272 13.06 0.27 3.40
N LEU A 273 13.21 -0.35 2.23
CA LEU A 273 14.51 -0.80 1.69
C LEU A 273 15.51 0.35 1.47
N ALA A 274 15.04 1.60 1.45
CA ALA A 274 15.93 2.77 1.46
C ALA A 274 16.82 2.81 2.71
N CYS A 275 16.36 2.23 3.82
CA CYS A 275 17.11 2.10 5.08
C CYS A 275 17.81 0.75 5.10
N PRO A 276 19.17 0.71 5.12
CA PRO A 276 19.94 -0.54 5.06
C PRO A 276 19.56 -1.55 6.16
N GLU A 277 19.19 -1.08 7.35
CA GLU A 277 18.81 -1.89 8.49
C GLU A 277 17.51 -2.70 8.30
N PHE A 278 16.66 -2.33 7.34
CA PHE A 278 15.41 -3.06 7.04
C PHE A 278 15.53 -4.03 5.87
N ARG A 279 16.69 -4.08 5.20
CA ARG A 279 16.90 -4.91 4.00
C ARG A 279 16.91 -6.41 4.30
N GLU A 280 17.48 -6.81 5.43
CA GLU A 280 17.54 -8.21 5.84
C GLU A 280 16.15 -8.76 6.16
N ILE A 281 15.40 -8.07 7.03
CA ILE A 281 14.04 -8.48 7.41
C ILE A 281 13.07 -8.47 6.22
N SER A 282 13.33 -7.64 5.21
CA SER A 282 12.56 -7.58 3.95
C SER A 282 13.03 -8.60 2.91
N HIS A 283 13.94 -9.49 3.23
CA HIS A 283 14.52 -10.49 2.33
C HIS A 283 15.13 -9.91 1.04
N LEU A 284 15.78 -8.73 1.09
CA LEU A 284 16.31 -8.07 -0.12
C LEU A 284 17.24 -8.96 -0.93
N ASN A 285 18.10 -9.75 -0.28
CA ASN A 285 19.01 -10.68 -0.96
C ASN A 285 18.24 -11.72 -1.78
N ALA A 286 17.18 -12.28 -1.22
CA ALA A 286 16.31 -13.24 -1.90
C ALA A 286 15.51 -12.58 -3.04
N ILE A 287 15.00 -11.35 -2.83
CA ILE A 287 14.38 -10.54 -3.88
C ILE A 287 15.37 -10.36 -5.05
N ASN A 288 16.59 -9.93 -4.76
CA ASN A 288 17.63 -9.72 -5.76
C ASN A 288 18.04 -11.01 -6.47
N GLN A 289 17.91 -12.16 -5.84
CA GLN A 289 18.26 -13.45 -6.42
C GLN A 289 17.14 -14.06 -7.26
N TYR A 290 15.91 -14.05 -6.76
CA TYR A 290 14.82 -14.88 -7.28
C TYR A 290 13.70 -14.11 -7.97
N ALA A 291 13.46 -12.83 -7.63
CA ALA A 291 12.32 -12.11 -8.16
C ALA A 291 12.45 -11.82 -9.66
N HIS A 292 11.40 -12.03 -10.42
CA HIS A 292 11.28 -11.60 -11.82
C HIS A 292 10.82 -10.15 -11.90
N SER A 293 10.00 -9.72 -10.94
CA SER A 293 9.51 -8.34 -10.83
C SER A 293 9.31 -7.92 -9.38
N PHE A 294 9.47 -6.62 -9.13
CA PHE A 294 9.29 -5.99 -7.82
C PHE A 294 8.48 -4.71 -7.99
N CYS A 295 7.50 -4.46 -7.11
CA CYS A 295 6.77 -3.20 -7.11
C CYS A 295 6.69 -2.56 -5.72
N THR A 296 6.63 -1.22 -5.69
CA THR A 296 6.31 -0.45 -4.50
C THR A 296 5.56 0.83 -4.85
N ASN A 297 4.77 1.37 -3.89
CA ASN A 297 4.01 2.60 -4.09
C ASN A 297 4.70 3.78 -3.40
N PHE A 298 5.32 4.66 -4.18
CA PHE A 298 5.84 5.93 -3.64
C PHE A 298 4.74 6.81 -3.04
N HIS A 299 3.53 6.69 -3.55
CA HIS A 299 2.38 7.47 -3.06
C HIS A 299 1.83 7.00 -1.72
N LYS A 300 2.32 5.88 -1.15
CA LYS A 300 1.97 5.47 0.21
C LYS A 300 2.96 6.08 1.20
N TRP A 301 4.06 5.41 1.46
CA TRP A 301 5.07 5.83 2.44
C TRP A 301 6.32 6.48 1.81
N GLY A 302 6.28 6.76 0.50
CA GLY A 302 7.43 7.24 -0.28
C GLY A 302 7.41 8.75 -0.59
N LEU A 303 6.72 9.60 0.19
CA LEU A 303 6.73 11.07 0.11
C LEU A 303 6.17 11.69 -1.19
N VAL A 304 5.73 10.88 -2.14
CA VAL A 304 5.16 11.33 -3.42
C VAL A 304 3.63 11.27 -3.34
N ASN A 305 2.94 12.33 -3.76
CA ASN A 305 1.48 12.34 -3.78
C ASN A 305 0.88 11.33 -4.77
N PHE A 306 -0.37 10.95 -4.52
CA PHE A 306 -1.12 10.00 -5.34
C PHE A 306 -1.29 10.55 -6.79
N ASP A 307 -1.09 9.75 -7.86
CA ASP A 307 -0.74 8.36 -7.90
C ASP A 307 0.71 8.15 -8.40
N CYS A 308 1.42 7.20 -7.81
CA CYS A 308 2.79 6.85 -8.21
C CYS A 308 3.17 5.46 -7.66
N SER A 309 3.10 4.45 -8.51
CA SER A 309 3.60 3.10 -8.27
C SER A 309 4.79 2.84 -9.19
N THR A 310 5.73 2.04 -8.72
CA THR A 310 6.91 1.63 -9.49
C THR A 310 6.86 0.14 -9.73
N LEU A 311 7.19 -0.29 -10.93
CA LEU A 311 7.39 -1.68 -11.28
C LEU A 311 8.78 -1.84 -11.90
N TRP A 312 9.61 -2.70 -11.33
CA TRP A 312 10.87 -3.14 -11.94
C TRP A 312 10.74 -4.58 -12.41
N VAL A 313 11.38 -4.87 -13.53
CA VAL A 313 11.51 -6.21 -14.09
C VAL A 313 12.97 -6.51 -14.39
N ARG A 314 13.33 -7.77 -14.21
CA ARG A 314 14.69 -8.26 -14.49
C ARG A 314 14.97 -8.38 -16.00
N GLU A 315 13.92 -8.60 -16.78
CA GLU A 315 13.97 -8.74 -18.25
C GLU A 315 12.83 -7.94 -18.89
N ARG A 316 13.17 -6.75 -19.42
CA ARG A 316 12.19 -5.81 -19.99
C ARG A 316 11.57 -6.30 -21.29
N THR A 317 12.26 -7.16 -22.04
CA THR A 317 11.73 -7.75 -23.27
C THR A 317 10.47 -8.57 -23.02
N LEU A 318 10.34 -9.18 -21.82
CA LEU A 318 9.13 -9.91 -21.45
C LEU A 318 7.89 -9.00 -21.32
N LEU A 319 8.09 -7.73 -20.94
CA LEU A 319 6.99 -6.74 -20.94
C LEU A 319 6.67 -6.33 -22.39
N THR A 320 7.66 -5.92 -23.15
CA THR A 320 7.45 -5.43 -24.53
C THR A 320 6.89 -6.51 -25.42
N ASP A 321 7.35 -7.75 -25.33
CA ASP A 321 6.83 -8.88 -26.09
C ASP A 321 5.35 -9.20 -25.81
N ALA A 322 4.89 -8.86 -24.59
CA ALA A 322 3.51 -9.12 -24.19
C ALA A 322 2.56 -7.95 -24.47
N LEU A 323 3.08 -6.72 -24.57
CA LEU A 323 2.29 -5.49 -24.55
C LEU A 323 2.49 -4.62 -25.81
N ASP A 324 3.49 -4.93 -26.65
CA ASP A 324 3.74 -4.12 -27.84
C ASP A 324 2.63 -4.26 -28.88
N VAL A 325 1.98 -3.13 -29.16
CA VAL A 325 1.10 -2.95 -30.32
C VAL A 325 1.57 -1.69 -31.03
N THR A 326 2.38 -1.87 -32.08
CA THR A 326 3.02 -0.75 -32.81
C THR A 326 2.45 -0.55 -34.21
N PRO A 327 1.28 0.13 -34.33
CA PRO A 327 0.79 0.56 -35.64
C PRO A 327 1.71 1.63 -36.24
N GLU A 328 1.60 1.83 -37.56
CA GLU A 328 2.51 2.70 -38.32
C GLU A 328 2.63 4.13 -37.75
N PHE A 329 1.53 4.71 -37.29
CA PHE A 329 1.52 6.08 -36.76
C PHE A 329 2.25 6.23 -35.40
N LEU A 330 2.59 5.13 -34.73
CA LEU A 330 3.38 5.12 -33.49
C LEU A 330 4.86 4.80 -33.73
N ARG A 331 5.25 4.45 -34.95
CA ARG A 331 6.65 4.16 -35.26
C ARG A 331 7.48 5.44 -35.32
N THR A 332 8.68 5.36 -34.81
CA THR A 332 9.67 6.43 -34.87
C THR A 332 11.02 5.88 -35.27
N LYS A 333 11.82 6.68 -35.99
CA LYS A 333 13.16 6.26 -36.41
C LYS A 333 14.04 5.78 -35.27
N GLN A 334 13.92 6.45 -34.09
CA GLN A 334 14.70 6.14 -32.90
C GLN A 334 14.26 4.81 -32.27
N ALA A 335 12.94 4.56 -32.20
CA ALA A 335 12.40 3.29 -31.69
C ALA A 335 12.76 2.13 -32.61
N ASP A 336 12.59 2.30 -33.92
CA ASP A 336 12.93 1.28 -34.94
C ASP A 336 14.43 0.94 -34.93
N ALA A 337 15.29 1.92 -34.60
CA ALA A 337 16.72 1.72 -34.42
C ALA A 337 17.10 1.12 -33.05
N GLY A 338 16.15 0.91 -32.14
CA GLY A 338 16.37 0.40 -30.79
C GLY A 338 17.20 1.34 -29.89
N THR A 339 17.27 2.64 -30.21
CA THR A 339 18.10 3.62 -29.49
C THR A 339 17.37 4.28 -28.32
N VAL A 340 16.06 4.12 -28.22
CA VAL A 340 15.23 4.71 -27.17
C VAL A 340 14.26 3.68 -26.58
N ILE A 341 13.71 4.01 -25.40
CA ILE A 341 12.62 3.25 -24.77
C ILE A 341 11.32 3.97 -25.08
N ASP A 342 10.33 3.20 -25.52
CA ASP A 342 8.94 3.65 -25.61
C ASP A 342 8.12 3.01 -24.49
N TYR A 343 7.86 3.78 -23.45
CA TYR A 343 7.19 3.28 -22.24
C TYR A 343 5.75 2.81 -22.48
N ARG A 344 5.08 3.20 -23.58
CA ARG A 344 3.77 2.66 -23.97
C ARG A 344 3.74 1.12 -24.07
N ASN A 345 4.89 0.50 -24.33
CA ASN A 345 5.04 -0.95 -24.44
C ASN A 345 5.40 -1.62 -23.10
N TRP A 346 5.44 -0.87 -21.99
CA TRP A 346 5.79 -1.36 -20.66
C TRP A 346 4.59 -1.42 -19.71
N HIS A 347 3.42 -1.01 -20.14
CA HIS A 347 2.19 -0.99 -19.35
C HIS A 347 0.94 -1.03 -20.25
N LEU A 348 -0.26 -1.04 -19.61
CA LEU A 348 -1.51 -1.29 -20.33
C LEU A 348 -2.05 -0.08 -21.10
N ALA A 349 -1.84 1.13 -20.61
CA ALA A 349 -2.39 2.34 -21.23
C ALA A 349 -1.45 2.94 -22.28
N LEU A 350 -1.99 3.60 -23.31
CA LEU A 350 -1.17 4.35 -24.26
C LEU A 350 -0.64 5.64 -23.66
N GLY A 351 -1.53 6.56 -23.23
CA GLY A 351 -1.17 7.84 -22.65
C GLY A 351 -0.70 7.71 -21.21
N ARG A 352 0.29 8.55 -20.84
CA ARG A 352 0.94 8.52 -19.53
C ARG A 352 1.06 9.92 -18.96
N ARG A 353 0.87 10.05 -17.65
CA ARG A 353 1.17 11.30 -16.92
C ARG A 353 2.68 11.43 -16.70
N PHE A 354 3.17 12.66 -16.60
CA PHE A 354 4.58 12.95 -16.29
C PHE A 354 4.91 12.71 -14.80
N ARG A 355 4.71 11.46 -14.31
CA ARG A 355 4.90 11.10 -12.89
C ARG A 355 6.35 11.17 -12.44
N SER A 356 7.29 10.97 -13.34
CA SER A 356 8.72 11.03 -13.01
C SER A 356 9.15 12.41 -12.47
N LEU A 357 8.45 13.48 -12.84
CA LEU A 357 8.76 14.81 -12.35
C LEU A 357 8.60 14.91 -10.83
N LYS A 358 7.52 14.38 -10.26
CA LYS A 358 7.30 14.42 -8.81
C LYS A 358 8.23 13.48 -8.03
N VAL A 359 8.59 12.34 -8.59
CA VAL A 359 9.63 11.48 -8.01
C VAL A 359 10.96 12.22 -7.97
N TRP A 360 11.34 12.90 -9.06
CA TRP A 360 12.57 13.67 -9.15
C TRP A 360 12.61 14.84 -8.15
N PHE A 361 11.50 15.60 -8.01
CA PHE A 361 11.40 16.69 -7.03
C PHE A 361 11.60 16.16 -5.60
N VAL A 362 10.90 15.11 -5.24
CA VAL A 362 10.96 14.52 -3.90
C VAL A 362 12.35 13.97 -3.61
N LEU A 363 12.92 13.14 -4.49
CA LEU A 363 14.25 12.56 -4.28
C LEU A 363 15.33 13.62 -4.21
N ARG A 364 15.20 14.73 -4.94
CA ARG A 364 16.16 15.84 -4.88
C ARG A 364 15.99 16.72 -3.66
N SER A 365 14.77 16.96 -3.22
CA SER A 365 14.50 17.82 -2.06
C SER A 365 14.86 17.14 -0.74
N PHE A 366 14.45 15.89 -0.58
CA PHE A 366 14.71 15.15 0.65
C PHE A 366 16.11 14.49 0.67
N GLY A 367 16.64 14.12 -0.49
CA GLY A 367 17.84 13.30 -0.59
C GLY A 367 17.66 11.93 0.03
N VAL A 368 18.72 11.14 0.04
CA VAL A 368 18.73 9.81 0.68
C VAL A 368 18.50 9.92 2.18
N GLU A 369 19.20 10.85 2.84
CA GLU A 369 19.12 11.01 4.31
C GLU A 369 17.74 11.45 4.79
N GLY A 370 17.11 12.43 4.13
CA GLY A 370 15.76 12.88 4.47
C GLY A 370 14.70 11.82 4.22
N PHE A 371 14.85 11.03 3.14
CA PHE A 371 13.97 9.91 2.85
C PHE A 371 14.07 8.81 3.94
N GLN A 372 15.30 8.45 4.32
CA GLN A 372 15.57 7.50 5.41
C GLN A 372 15.05 8.01 6.77
N ALA A 373 15.26 9.29 7.07
CA ALA A 373 14.76 9.90 8.31
C ALA A 373 13.23 9.80 8.42
N HIS A 374 12.50 10.04 7.31
CA HIS A 374 11.06 9.87 7.26
C HIS A 374 10.62 8.44 7.56
N ILE A 375 11.28 7.44 6.97
CA ILE A 375 10.98 6.03 7.20
C ILE A 375 11.24 5.66 8.66
N ARG A 376 12.42 6.03 9.20
CA ARG A 376 12.77 5.75 10.61
C ARG A 376 11.80 6.38 11.59
N LYS A 377 11.37 7.63 11.34
CA LYS A 377 10.35 8.31 12.14
C LYS A 377 9.06 7.49 12.21
N GLY A 378 8.57 6.97 11.09
CA GLY A 378 7.36 6.14 11.07
C GLY A 378 7.51 4.85 11.89
N VAL A 379 8.66 4.19 11.78
CA VAL A 379 8.97 2.98 12.58
C VAL A 379 9.09 3.31 14.08
N GLU A 380 9.72 4.42 14.43
CA GLU A 380 9.83 4.91 15.81
C GLU A 380 8.44 5.17 16.43
N LEU A 381 7.59 5.88 15.73
CA LEU A 381 6.22 6.16 16.18
C LEU A 381 5.41 4.86 16.37
N ALA A 382 5.61 3.86 15.53
CA ALA A 382 4.99 2.55 15.69
C ALA A 382 5.50 1.84 16.95
N LYS A 383 6.81 1.89 17.24
CA LYS A 383 7.40 1.35 18.49
C LYS A 383 6.91 2.07 19.73
N ILE A 384 6.76 3.40 19.68
CA ILE A 384 6.17 4.17 20.79
C ILE A 384 4.75 3.65 21.06
N PHE A 385 3.94 3.49 20.03
CA PHE A 385 2.60 2.95 20.19
C PHE A 385 2.60 1.53 20.80
N GLU A 386 3.46 0.66 20.32
CA GLU A 386 3.64 -0.70 20.83
C GLU A 386 4.09 -0.70 22.31
N SER A 387 4.98 0.23 22.70
CA SER A 387 5.48 0.35 24.07
C SER A 387 4.44 0.85 25.09
N LEU A 388 3.33 1.42 24.65
CA LEU A 388 2.21 1.85 25.49
C LEU A 388 1.32 0.68 25.94
N GLU A 389 1.72 -0.56 25.65
CA GLU A 389 1.05 -1.81 26.05
C GLU A 389 -0.41 -1.91 25.57
N VAL A 390 -0.72 -1.39 24.39
CA VAL A 390 -2.06 -1.49 23.82
C VAL A 390 -2.22 -2.75 23.02
N VAL A 391 -3.21 -3.50 23.39
CA VAL A 391 -3.78 -4.54 22.56
C VAL A 391 -4.96 -3.99 21.79
N PHE A 392 -4.91 -4.13 20.50
CA PHE A 392 -6.06 -3.89 19.62
C PHE A 392 -7.15 -4.95 19.72
N ARG A 393 -7.20 -5.69 20.81
CA ARG A 393 -8.23 -6.69 21.06
C ARG A 393 -8.63 -6.71 22.53
N LEU A 394 -9.88 -6.38 22.81
CA LEU A 394 -10.44 -6.56 24.13
C LEU A 394 -10.61 -8.05 24.41
N ARG A 395 -10.14 -8.50 25.57
CA ARG A 395 -10.41 -9.85 26.07
C ARG A 395 -11.71 -9.83 26.86
N ILE A 396 -12.51 -10.87 26.72
CA ILE A 396 -13.67 -11.10 27.59
C ILE A 396 -13.11 -11.30 29.00
N PRO A 397 -13.57 -10.55 30.02
CA PRO A 397 -13.18 -10.81 31.40
C PRO A 397 -13.54 -12.25 31.74
N THR A 398 -12.56 -13.11 32.00
CA THR A 398 -12.81 -14.41 32.60
C THR A 398 -13.29 -14.14 34.03
N ALA A 399 -14.45 -14.69 34.43
CA ALA A 399 -14.94 -14.63 35.78
C ALA A 399 -13.79 -14.96 36.75
N PHE A 400 -13.52 -14.08 37.70
CA PHE A 400 -12.46 -14.29 38.71
C PHE A 400 -12.66 -15.65 39.36
N PRO A 401 -11.59 -16.45 39.56
CA PRO A 401 -11.67 -17.58 40.47
C PRO A 401 -11.98 -16.99 41.85
N THR A 402 -12.99 -17.51 42.51
CA THR A 402 -13.36 -17.18 43.90
C THR A 402 -12.11 -17.26 44.76
N PRO A 403 -11.75 -16.20 45.50
CA PRO A 403 -10.56 -16.25 46.32
C PRO A 403 -10.74 -17.30 47.44
N ALA A 404 -9.77 -18.21 47.57
CA ALA A 404 -9.62 -18.99 48.78
C ALA A 404 -9.38 -18.04 49.97
N PRO A 405 -9.86 -18.37 51.19
CA PRO A 405 -9.82 -17.45 52.33
C PRO A 405 -8.39 -17.05 52.65
N ALA A 406 -8.17 -15.74 52.73
CA ALA A 406 -6.88 -15.11 52.97
C ALA A 406 -6.37 -15.32 54.37
N THR A 407 -5.11 -15.71 54.52
CA THR A 407 -4.27 -15.39 55.69
C THR A 407 -3.66 -14.01 55.46
N PRO A 408 -3.59 -13.15 56.48
CA PRO A 408 -3.17 -11.76 56.29
C PRO A 408 -1.64 -11.67 56.25
N ILE A 409 -1.09 -10.98 55.20
CA ILE A 409 0.25 -10.39 55.25
C ILE A 409 0.11 -8.95 54.82
N GLU A 410 0.58 -8.07 55.70
CA GLU A 410 0.64 -6.61 55.54
C GLU A 410 1.62 -6.19 54.45
N GLY A 411 1.28 -5.14 53.73
CA GLY A 411 2.28 -4.25 53.15
C GLY A 411 2.21 -4.01 51.64
N SER A 412 1.70 -2.85 51.28
CA SER A 412 2.05 -2.00 50.12
C SER A 412 1.55 -2.33 48.69
N GLY A 413 0.77 -1.40 48.14
CA GLY A 413 0.86 -0.98 46.73
C GLY A 413 -0.09 -1.65 45.77
N LEU A 414 -1.22 -0.99 45.52
CA LEU A 414 -2.14 -1.24 44.41
C LEU A 414 -1.43 -1.13 43.05
N SER A 415 -1.36 -2.22 42.35
CA SER A 415 -1.33 -2.23 40.86
C SER A 415 -2.27 -3.31 40.39
N GLN A 416 -3.43 -2.92 39.86
CA GLN A 416 -4.30 -3.81 39.12
C GLN A 416 -3.71 -3.95 37.70
N GLU A 417 -3.00 -5.05 37.46
CA GLU A 417 -2.57 -5.44 36.14
C GLU A 417 -3.80 -5.88 35.31
N LYS A 418 -4.18 -5.05 34.36
CA LYS A 418 -5.04 -5.43 33.24
C LYS A 418 -4.13 -5.78 32.07
N GLU A 419 -3.95 -7.07 31.80
CA GLU A 419 -3.19 -7.54 30.64
C GLU A 419 -3.86 -7.14 29.31
N LEU A 420 -3.18 -6.29 28.60
CA LEU A 420 -3.44 -5.92 27.22
C LEU A 420 -2.34 -6.57 26.35
N VAL A 421 -2.63 -7.28 25.27
CA VAL A 421 -1.66 -8.05 24.43
C VAL A 421 -1.33 -7.29 23.14
N THR A 422 -0.08 -6.90 22.93
CA THR A 422 0.46 -6.27 21.71
C THR A 422 0.79 -7.30 20.64
N GLY A 423 0.92 -6.85 19.39
CA GLY A 423 1.36 -7.65 18.26
C GLY A 423 2.69 -8.35 18.54
N ALA A 424 2.81 -9.60 18.12
CA ALA A 424 3.81 -10.57 18.53
C ALA A 424 5.26 -10.09 18.49
N SER A 425 5.87 -10.01 19.66
CA SER A 425 7.31 -10.22 19.85
C SER A 425 7.61 -11.72 19.62
N PRO A 426 8.75 -12.11 19.06
CA PRO A 426 9.07 -13.52 18.76
C PRO A 426 9.00 -14.49 19.95
N ASP A 427 9.07 -13.99 21.18
CA ASP A 427 9.12 -14.81 22.38
C ASP A 427 7.75 -15.11 23.01
N THR A 428 6.64 -14.54 22.51
CA THR A 428 5.29 -14.77 23.05
C THR A 428 4.47 -15.80 22.26
N ALA A 429 5.03 -16.42 21.22
CA ALA A 429 4.35 -17.37 20.34
C ALA A 429 3.97 -18.72 20.98
N THR A 430 4.25 -18.96 22.26
CA THR A 430 4.13 -20.29 22.86
C THR A 430 2.89 -20.53 23.73
N THR A 431 1.96 -19.58 23.88
CA THR A 431 0.81 -19.80 24.80
C THR A 431 -0.55 -19.31 24.27
N GLU A 432 -0.78 -19.18 22.99
CA GLU A 432 -2.15 -19.07 22.48
C GLU A 432 -2.78 -20.48 22.40
N ALA A 433 -3.32 -20.93 23.51
CA ALA A 433 -4.32 -21.99 23.48
C ALA A 433 -5.45 -21.53 22.53
N ARG A 434 -5.73 -22.28 21.46
CA ARG A 434 -6.85 -22.02 20.53
C ARG A 434 -8.11 -21.82 21.35
N LEU A 435 -8.60 -20.58 21.42
CA LEU A 435 -9.88 -20.30 22.03
C LEU A 435 -10.93 -21.21 21.37
N SER A 436 -11.83 -21.76 22.14
CA SER A 436 -12.95 -22.49 21.57
C SER A 436 -13.76 -21.57 20.64
N GLN A 437 -14.38 -22.09 19.61
CA GLN A 437 -15.17 -21.33 18.63
C GLN A 437 -16.18 -20.35 19.29
N PRO A 438 -16.93 -20.74 20.34
CA PRO A 438 -17.84 -19.83 21.03
C PRO A 438 -17.12 -18.64 21.71
N VAL A 439 -15.95 -18.88 22.33
CA VAL A 439 -15.16 -17.83 22.98
C VAL A 439 -14.60 -16.85 21.96
N LEU A 440 -14.12 -17.36 20.82
CA LEU A 440 -13.65 -16.52 19.72
C LEU A 440 -14.78 -15.66 19.13
N SER A 441 -15.98 -16.23 18.98
CA SER A 441 -17.16 -15.49 18.51
C SER A 441 -17.56 -14.36 19.44
N LYS A 442 -17.62 -14.60 20.76
CA LYS A 442 -17.89 -13.54 21.76
C LYS A 442 -16.80 -12.47 21.77
N ALA A 443 -15.52 -12.85 21.72
CA ALA A 443 -14.41 -11.90 21.64
C ALA A 443 -14.45 -11.03 20.38
N ASN A 444 -14.80 -11.61 19.23
CA ASN A 444 -14.99 -10.87 18.00
C ASN A 444 -16.17 -9.90 18.10
N ALA A 445 -17.29 -10.30 18.72
CA ALA A 445 -18.45 -9.43 18.94
C ALA A 445 -18.09 -8.23 19.83
N LEU A 446 -17.36 -8.45 20.94
CA LEU A 446 -16.88 -7.38 21.82
C LEU A 446 -15.98 -6.39 21.06
N ASN A 447 -15.04 -6.90 20.25
CA ASN A 447 -14.12 -6.05 19.50
C ASN A 447 -14.80 -5.30 18.35
N ARG A 448 -15.86 -5.86 17.77
CA ARG A 448 -16.71 -5.13 16.81
C ARG A 448 -17.48 -3.99 17.47
N ALA A 449 -18.02 -4.20 18.69
CA ALA A 449 -18.65 -3.15 19.47
C ALA A 449 -17.68 -2.04 19.81
N PHE A 450 -16.44 -2.38 20.22
CA PHE A 450 -15.37 -1.43 20.44
C PHE A 450 -15.03 -0.61 19.20
N TYR A 451 -14.85 -1.27 18.05
CA TYR A 451 -14.57 -0.58 16.77
C TYR A 451 -15.74 0.33 16.35
N ALA A 452 -16.98 -0.11 16.55
CA ALA A 452 -18.15 0.71 16.24
C ALA A 452 -18.17 2.02 17.05
N ARG A 453 -17.77 1.99 18.33
CA ARG A 453 -17.64 3.20 19.16
C ARG A 453 -16.52 4.11 18.65
N ILE A 454 -15.32 3.57 18.38
CA ILE A 454 -14.22 4.35 17.81
C ILE A 454 -14.66 5.05 16.52
N SER A 455 -15.40 4.33 15.66
CA SER A 455 -15.88 4.85 14.37
C SER A 455 -16.82 6.04 14.47
N THR A 456 -17.38 6.33 15.67
CA THR A 456 -18.18 7.55 15.89
C THR A 456 -17.34 8.78 16.19
N ARG A 457 -16.05 8.60 16.49
CA ARG A 457 -15.14 9.70 16.83
C ARG A 457 -14.65 10.40 15.57
N LYS A 458 -14.79 11.72 15.52
CA LYS A 458 -14.42 12.54 14.37
C LYS A 458 -12.92 12.79 14.25
N GLY A 459 -12.20 12.70 15.37
CA GLY A 459 -10.78 13.05 15.48
C GLY A 459 -9.81 11.91 15.13
N ILE A 460 -10.29 10.73 14.78
CA ILE A 460 -9.46 9.57 14.45
C ILE A 460 -10.12 8.71 13.38
N LEU A 461 -9.33 8.09 12.52
CA LEU A 461 -9.80 7.07 11.60
C LEU A 461 -8.89 5.85 11.63
N LEU A 462 -9.49 4.69 11.90
CA LEU A 462 -8.86 3.38 11.90
C LEU A 462 -9.52 2.45 10.90
N THR A 463 -8.93 1.28 10.62
CA THR A 463 -9.54 0.22 9.83
C THR A 463 -9.60 -1.09 10.59
N GLN A 464 -10.59 -1.90 10.24
CA GLN A 464 -10.73 -3.27 10.73
C GLN A 464 -10.15 -4.26 9.73
N THR A 465 -9.78 -5.43 10.21
CA THR A 465 -9.34 -6.57 9.39
C THR A 465 -9.73 -7.89 10.06
N ASP A 466 -9.64 -8.99 9.32
CA ASP A 466 -9.76 -10.34 9.84
C ASP A 466 -8.46 -11.11 9.62
N LEU A 467 -7.95 -11.73 10.67
CA LEU A 467 -6.77 -12.58 10.63
C LEU A 467 -7.19 -14.01 11.02
N THR A 468 -7.49 -14.82 10.01
CA THR A 468 -7.91 -16.24 10.17
C THR A 468 -9.07 -16.42 11.17
N GLY A 469 -10.13 -15.63 10.99
CA GLY A 469 -11.32 -15.64 11.85
C GLY A 469 -11.23 -14.78 13.11
N THR A 470 -10.11 -14.10 13.32
CA THR A 470 -9.92 -13.16 14.42
C THR A 470 -10.14 -11.73 13.95
N PHE A 471 -11.17 -11.07 14.49
CA PHE A 471 -11.40 -9.65 14.22
C PHE A 471 -10.31 -8.80 14.88
N CYS A 472 -9.68 -7.93 14.10
CA CYS A 472 -8.62 -7.04 14.54
C CYS A 472 -8.88 -5.60 14.09
N ILE A 473 -8.45 -4.63 14.89
CA ILE A 473 -8.37 -3.22 14.50
C ILE A 473 -6.94 -2.94 14.07
N ARG A 474 -6.78 -2.27 12.94
CA ARG A 474 -5.48 -1.94 12.40
C ARG A 474 -5.22 -0.45 12.46
N MET A 475 -4.05 -0.07 12.94
CA MET A 475 -3.52 1.28 12.94
C MET A 475 -2.31 1.36 12.01
N ALA A 476 -2.39 2.19 10.96
CA ALA A 476 -1.32 2.40 10.00
C ALA A 476 -0.67 3.77 10.25
N ILE A 477 0.57 3.77 10.73
CA ILE A 477 1.34 5.00 11.03
C ILE A 477 2.26 5.28 9.84
N GLY A 478 2.12 6.43 9.19
CA GLY A 478 2.92 6.73 7.99
C GLY A 478 2.63 8.09 7.36
N THR A 479 1.73 8.90 7.93
CA THR A 479 1.58 10.28 7.45
C THR A 479 2.80 11.12 7.85
N VAL A 480 3.21 12.04 6.99
CA VAL A 480 4.36 12.92 7.22
C VAL A 480 4.18 13.77 8.49
N ARG A 481 2.92 14.09 8.83
CA ARG A 481 2.53 15.00 9.91
C ARG A 481 2.35 14.33 11.26
N THR A 482 2.26 13.00 11.32
CA THR A 482 2.11 12.28 12.59
C THR A 482 3.36 12.49 13.46
N GLU A 483 3.13 12.85 14.71
CA GLU A 483 4.12 13.05 15.76
C GLU A 483 3.75 12.20 16.98
N GLU A 484 4.65 12.08 17.95
CA GLU A 484 4.45 11.32 19.17
C GLU A 484 3.19 11.74 19.94
N LYS A 485 2.90 13.05 20.02
CA LYS A 485 1.67 13.56 20.68
C LYS A 485 0.40 12.89 20.12
N HIS A 486 0.32 12.76 18.79
CA HIS A 486 -0.85 12.18 18.13
C HIS A 486 -0.98 10.67 18.39
N ILE A 487 0.16 9.99 18.57
CA ILE A 487 0.17 8.58 18.95
C ILE A 487 -0.35 8.39 20.38
N ARG A 488 0.07 9.26 21.31
CA ARG A 488 -0.41 9.23 22.69
C ARG A 488 -1.89 9.60 22.82
N GLU A 489 -2.33 10.64 22.13
CA GLU A 489 -3.74 11.04 22.06
C GLU A 489 -4.63 9.92 21.47
N ALA A 490 -4.16 9.25 20.42
CA ALA A 490 -4.86 8.10 19.85
C ALA A 490 -4.94 6.94 20.85
N PHE A 491 -3.87 6.68 21.59
CA PHE A 491 -3.84 5.68 22.64
C PHE A 491 -4.86 5.98 23.75
N ASP A 492 -4.85 7.20 24.29
CA ASP A 492 -5.75 7.62 25.37
C ASP A 492 -7.21 7.48 24.94
N LEU A 493 -7.54 7.88 23.70
CA LEU A 493 -8.87 7.71 23.13
C LEU A 493 -9.25 6.22 23.02
N LEU A 494 -8.34 5.36 22.59
CA LEU A 494 -8.60 3.92 22.50
C LEU A 494 -8.84 3.30 23.88
N VAL A 495 -8.10 3.72 24.89
CA VAL A 495 -8.31 3.27 26.28
C VAL A 495 -9.67 3.74 26.81
N GLU A 496 -10.04 5.00 26.60
CA GLU A 496 -11.36 5.54 26.97
C GLU A 496 -12.50 4.72 26.36
N GLU A 497 -12.45 4.49 25.05
CA GLU A 497 -13.49 3.75 24.34
C GLU A 497 -13.51 2.26 24.70
N ALA A 498 -12.35 1.67 24.98
CA ALA A 498 -12.27 0.29 25.48
C ALA A 498 -12.95 0.13 26.84
N GLN A 499 -12.66 1.05 27.78
CA GLN A 499 -13.27 1.05 29.11
C GLN A 499 -14.80 1.24 29.02
N ALA A 500 -15.25 2.17 28.18
CA ALA A 500 -16.67 2.42 27.97
C ALA A 500 -17.37 1.22 27.32
N THR A 501 -16.68 0.52 26.40
CA THR A 501 -17.21 -0.70 25.77
C THR A 501 -17.35 -1.83 26.80
N LEU A 502 -16.32 -2.07 27.60
CA LEU A 502 -16.33 -3.09 28.66
C LEU A 502 -17.39 -2.82 29.72
N GLY A 503 -17.59 -1.55 30.11
CA GLY A 503 -18.62 -1.16 31.09
C GLY A 503 -20.07 -1.32 30.59
N GLN A 504 -20.26 -1.36 29.28
CA GLN A 504 -21.60 -1.55 28.66
C GLN A 504 -21.78 -2.96 28.09
N TRP A 505 -20.73 -3.80 28.12
CA TRP A 505 -20.80 -5.15 27.60
C TRP A 505 -21.60 -6.03 28.56
N GLU A 506 -22.84 -6.34 28.19
CA GLU A 506 -23.64 -7.36 28.82
C GLU A 506 -23.27 -8.71 28.22
N ASP A 507 -22.94 -9.67 29.07
CA ASP A 507 -22.61 -11.04 28.65
C ASP A 507 -23.92 -11.72 28.21
N ASN A 508 -24.23 -11.58 26.93
CA ASN A 508 -25.37 -12.27 26.29
C ASN A 508 -24.99 -13.68 25.86
#